data_86107a43252ae0680d8c6d2c2f413778
#
_entry.id   86107a43252ae0680d8c6d2c2f413778
#
_cell.length_a   1.000
_cell.length_b   1.000
_cell.length_c   1.000
_cell.angle_alpha   90.00
_cell.angle_beta   90.00
_cell.angle_gamma   90.00
#
_symmetry.space_group_name_H-M   'P 1'
#
loop_
_entity.id
_entity.type
_entity.pdbx_description
1 polymer ?
#
loop_
_entity_poly.entity_id
_entity_poly.type
_entity_poly.pdbx_seq_one_letter_code
_entity_poly.pdbx_strand_id
1 'polypeptide(L)'
;GRKVATLDYDLASKKVVEHIGATMVPATVATFAPRFNNGDVDIAYAPAVAYEPFEMYKGLGEAGGIYRFSFAQMNFQLITYKDRLPEGFGQSSREFFADHFDLGMEHILTAERGIPENYWIDLPDEQELGYLDMLAGIRDELAAQGVYDTQMMKLMKKLRCRANPMHHECATDLLF
;
A
#
# COMPACT_ATOMS: atom_id res chain seq x y z
N GLY A 1 -14.31 -15.03 11.04
CA GLY A 1 -13.07 -14.26 10.87
C GLY A 1 -13.35 -12.78 10.82
N ARG A 2 -12.32 -11.96 10.90
CA ARG A 2 -12.45 -10.50 10.75
C ARG A 2 -12.87 -10.17 9.32
N LYS A 3 -13.69 -9.14 9.16
CA LYS A 3 -14.13 -8.62 7.87
C LYS A 3 -13.20 -7.53 7.39
N VAL A 4 -12.72 -7.63 6.16
CA VAL A 4 -11.80 -6.65 5.56
C VAL A 4 -12.45 -6.02 4.34
N ALA A 5 -12.49 -4.69 4.29
CA ALA A 5 -12.92 -3.97 3.08
C ALA A 5 -11.87 -4.19 1.98
N THR A 6 -12.27 -4.81 0.87
CA THR A 6 -11.40 -5.11 -0.28
C THR A 6 -11.88 -4.38 -1.50
N LEU A 7 -10.99 -3.65 -2.16
CA LEU A 7 -11.32 -2.96 -3.41
C LEU A 7 -11.52 -3.99 -4.53
N ASP A 8 -12.59 -3.87 -5.29
CA ASP A 8 -13.02 -4.88 -6.27
C ASP A 8 -11.98 -5.16 -7.37
N TYR A 9 -11.16 -4.20 -7.69
CA TYR A 9 -10.11 -4.30 -8.71
C TYR A 9 -8.71 -4.65 -8.15
N ASP A 10 -8.53 -4.64 -6.81
CA ASP A 10 -7.23 -4.87 -6.17
C ASP A 10 -7.01 -6.37 -5.89
N LEU A 11 -6.43 -7.04 -6.87
CA LEU A 11 -6.12 -8.47 -6.76
C LEU A 11 -5.07 -8.77 -5.68
N ALA A 12 -4.13 -7.85 -5.45
CA ALA A 12 -3.09 -8.05 -4.47
C ALA A 12 -3.65 -8.06 -3.04
N SER A 13 -4.45 -7.06 -2.69
CA SER A 13 -5.09 -7.01 -1.37
C SER A 13 -6.06 -8.16 -1.14
N LYS A 14 -6.81 -8.56 -2.17
CA LYS A 14 -7.66 -9.78 -2.09
C LYS A 14 -6.84 -11.01 -1.75
N LYS A 15 -5.68 -11.17 -2.37
CA LYS A 15 -4.78 -12.31 -2.11
C LYS A 15 -4.23 -12.29 -0.69
N VAL A 16 -3.88 -11.12 -0.15
CA VAL A 16 -3.49 -10.96 1.26
C VAL A 16 -4.63 -11.38 2.19
N VAL A 17 -5.85 -10.89 1.96
CA VAL A 17 -7.02 -11.20 2.80
C VAL A 17 -7.37 -12.68 2.76
N GLU A 18 -7.25 -13.33 1.60
CA GLU A 18 -7.42 -14.78 1.43
C GLU A 18 -6.37 -15.55 2.23
N HIS A 19 -5.10 -15.14 2.12
CA HIS A 19 -3.98 -15.82 2.79
C HIS A 19 -4.09 -15.80 4.32
N ILE A 20 -4.52 -14.69 4.89
CA ILE A 20 -4.74 -14.56 6.35
C ILE A 20 -6.06 -15.18 6.83
N GLY A 21 -6.87 -15.76 5.94
CA GLY A 21 -8.15 -16.39 6.28
C GLY A 21 -9.24 -15.42 6.78
N ALA A 22 -9.15 -14.15 6.40
CA ALA A 22 -10.16 -13.15 6.74
C ALA A 22 -11.32 -13.14 5.72
N THR A 23 -12.43 -12.53 6.10
CA THR A 23 -13.60 -12.40 5.23
C THR A 23 -13.50 -11.15 4.37
N MET A 24 -13.45 -11.32 3.05
CA MET A 24 -13.48 -10.21 2.10
C MET A 24 -14.86 -9.58 2.03
N VAL A 25 -14.93 -8.26 2.17
CA VAL A 25 -16.14 -7.47 1.95
C VAL A 25 -15.87 -6.52 0.78
N PRO A 26 -16.50 -6.76 -0.39
CA PRO A 26 -16.28 -5.94 -1.57
C PRO A 26 -16.58 -4.47 -1.32
N ALA A 27 -15.70 -3.60 -1.76
CA ALA A 27 -15.81 -2.16 -1.63
C ALA A 27 -15.25 -1.44 -2.86
N THR A 28 -15.62 -0.20 -3.01
CA THR A 28 -15.03 0.75 -3.96
C THR A 28 -14.28 1.83 -3.20
N VAL A 29 -13.52 2.68 -3.90
CA VAL A 29 -12.87 3.87 -3.28
C VAL A 29 -13.90 4.77 -2.57
N ALA A 30 -15.13 4.84 -3.07
CA ALA A 30 -16.18 5.65 -2.46
C ALA A 30 -16.85 4.99 -1.23
N THR A 31 -16.74 3.67 -1.08
CA THR A 31 -17.50 2.93 -0.06
C THR A 31 -16.66 2.28 1.03
N PHE A 32 -15.33 2.12 0.83
CA PHE A 32 -14.49 1.41 1.80
C PHE A 32 -14.42 2.13 3.16
N ALA A 33 -14.22 3.46 3.15
CA ALA A 33 -14.15 4.25 4.36
C ALA A 33 -15.53 4.38 5.06
N PRO A 34 -16.65 4.68 4.37
CA PRO A 34 -17.97 4.59 4.99
C PRO A 34 -18.27 3.24 5.64
N ARG A 35 -17.94 2.12 4.98
CA ARG A 35 -18.12 0.78 5.57
C ARG A 35 -17.32 0.58 6.85
N PHE A 36 -16.07 1.06 6.87
CA PHE A 36 -15.22 1.01 8.05
C PHE A 36 -15.76 1.94 9.16
N ASN A 37 -16.08 3.19 8.83
CA ASN A 37 -16.57 4.17 9.76
C ASN A 37 -17.91 3.79 10.41
N ASN A 38 -18.75 3.02 9.70
CA ASN A 38 -20.03 2.52 10.21
C ASN A 38 -19.93 1.16 10.92
N GLY A 39 -18.75 0.53 10.94
CA GLY A 39 -18.55 -0.78 11.56
C GLY A 39 -19.05 -1.97 10.72
N ASP A 40 -19.32 -1.79 9.43
CA ASP A 40 -19.71 -2.88 8.53
C ASP A 40 -18.55 -3.86 8.30
N VAL A 41 -17.32 -3.36 8.43
CA VAL A 41 -16.06 -4.12 8.38
C VAL A 41 -15.19 -3.81 9.59
N ASP A 42 -14.36 -4.78 9.98
CA ASP A 42 -13.44 -4.64 11.11
C ASP A 42 -12.12 -3.98 10.70
N ILE A 43 -11.73 -4.12 9.43
CA ILE A 43 -10.43 -3.70 8.92
C ILE A 43 -10.61 -2.99 7.57
N ALA A 44 -9.90 -1.88 7.41
CA ALA A 44 -9.70 -1.23 6.12
C ALA A 44 -8.21 -0.93 5.94
N TYR A 45 -7.73 -0.98 4.70
CA TYR A 45 -6.38 -0.58 4.35
C TYR A 45 -6.40 0.68 3.50
N ALA A 46 -5.53 1.62 3.82
CA ALA A 46 -5.45 2.90 3.13
C ALA A 46 -4.06 3.53 3.36
N PRO A 47 -3.60 4.41 2.48
CA PRO A 47 -2.43 5.22 2.77
C PRO A 47 -2.72 6.26 3.87
N ALA A 48 -1.70 6.70 4.60
CA ALA A 48 -1.85 7.69 5.67
C ALA A 48 -2.58 8.97 5.22
N VAL A 49 -2.37 9.40 3.97
CA VAL A 49 -3.05 10.56 3.38
C VAL A 49 -4.59 10.41 3.29
N ALA A 50 -5.12 9.21 3.48
CA ALA A 50 -6.56 8.96 3.48
C ALA A 50 -7.20 9.16 4.86
N TYR A 51 -6.41 9.20 5.94
CA TYR A 51 -6.89 9.23 7.31
C TYR A 51 -7.87 10.39 7.58
N GLU A 52 -7.44 11.62 7.32
CA GLU A 52 -8.28 12.81 7.52
C GLU A 52 -9.38 12.99 6.46
N PRO A 53 -9.09 12.93 5.13
CA PRO A 53 -10.13 13.17 4.12
C PRO A 53 -11.28 12.16 4.14
N PHE A 54 -11.01 10.93 4.55
CA PHE A 54 -12.02 9.88 4.68
C PHE A 54 -12.50 9.67 6.12
N GLU A 55 -12.09 10.55 7.04
CA GLU A 55 -12.50 10.53 8.45
C GLU A 55 -12.30 9.14 9.10
N MET A 56 -11.20 8.43 8.77
CA MET A 56 -10.95 7.05 9.22
C MET A 56 -10.90 6.91 10.74
N TYR A 57 -10.64 8.01 11.46
CA TYR A 57 -10.69 8.06 12.92
C TYR A 57 -12.07 7.70 13.49
N LYS A 58 -13.16 7.88 12.74
CA LYS A 58 -14.51 7.50 13.18
C LYS A 58 -14.65 5.98 13.30
N GLY A 59 -14.07 5.22 12.35
CA GLY A 59 -14.08 3.76 12.38
C GLY A 59 -13.12 3.17 13.41
N LEU A 60 -12.01 3.86 13.71
CA LEU A 60 -11.06 3.44 14.73
C LEU A 60 -11.68 3.52 16.15
N GLY A 61 -12.45 4.57 16.44
CA GLY A 61 -12.98 4.81 17.79
C GLY A 61 -11.87 4.87 18.84
N GLU A 62 -12.19 4.44 20.07
CA GLU A 62 -11.21 4.45 21.19
C GLU A 62 -10.32 3.21 21.24
N ALA A 63 -10.78 2.08 20.68
CA ALA A 63 -10.12 0.78 20.78
C ALA A 63 -9.41 0.34 19.48
N GLY A 64 -9.55 1.09 18.41
CA GLY A 64 -8.91 0.82 17.14
C GLY A 64 -7.44 1.20 17.11
N GLY A 65 -6.72 0.71 16.10
CA GLY A 65 -5.31 1.03 15.93
C GLY A 65 -4.88 0.93 14.46
N ILE A 66 -3.74 1.51 14.18
CA ILE A 66 -3.11 1.57 12.86
C ILE A 66 -1.73 0.93 12.98
N TYR A 67 -1.49 -0.12 12.24
CA TYR A 67 -0.15 -0.72 12.22
C TYR A 67 0.83 0.20 11.50
N ARG A 68 1.97 0.47 12.15
CA ARG A 68 3.07 1.23 11.56
C ARG A 68 3.75 0.46 10.43
N PHE A 69 3.53 -0.82 10.37
CA PHE A 69 4.02 -1.70 9.31
C PHE A 69 3.30 -1.44 7.98
N SER A 70 4.05 -1.02 6.96
CA SER A 70 3.54 -0.82 5.59
C SER A 70 3.46 -2.14 4.84
N PHE A 71 2.25 -2.68 4.64
CA PHE A 71 2.06 -3.92 3.89
C PHE A 71 2.05 -3.76 2.37
N ALA A 72 1.87 -2.53 1.86
CA ALA A 72 1.87 -2.23 0.43
C ALA A 72 2.47 -0.86 0.14
N GLN A 73 3.03 -0.72 -1.05
CA GLN A 73 3.48 0.55 -1.59
C GLN A 73 2.60 0.95 -2.76
N MET A 74 2.18 2.20 -2.79
CA MET A 74 1.40 2.77 -3.88
C MET A 74 2.19 3.89 -4.54
N ASN A 75 1.96 4.07 -5.84
CA ASN A 75 2.44 5.23 -6.57
C ASN A 75 1.30 5.89 -7.34
N PHE A 76 1.42 7.17 -7.61
CA PHE A 76 0.52 7.90 -8.48
C PHE A 76 1.06 7.89 -9.89
N GLN A 77 0.19 7.60 -10.86
CA GLN A 77 0.54 7.57 -12.27
C GLN A 77 -0.39 8.50 -13.04
N LEU A 78 0.20 9.37 -13.85
CA LEU A 78 -0.56 10.18 -14.81
C LEU A 78 -0.72 9.38 -16.10
N ILE A 79 -1.95 8.93 -16.35
CA ILE A 79 -2.30 8.19 -17.58
C ILE A 79 -3.01 9.14 -18.54
N THR A 80 -2.53 9.20 -19.78
CA THR A 80 -3.03 10.14 -20.78
C THR A 80 -3.16 9.50 -22.16
N TYR A 81 -3.99 10.07 -23.00
CA TYR A 81 -4.04 9.74 -24.42
C TYR A 81 -2.91 10.48 -25.15
N LYS A 82 -1.94 9.73 -25.66
CA LYS A 82 -0.72 10.27 -26.27
C LYS A 82 -1.01 11.23 -27.44
N ASP A 83 -2.02 10.93 -28.24
CA ASP A 83 -2.47 11.70 -29.41
C ASP A 83 -3.23 12.99 -29.07
N ARG A 84 -3.57 13.20 -27.79
CA ARG A 84 -4.27 14.39 -27.29
C ARG A 84 -3.36 15.39 -26.60
N LEU A 85 -2.07 15.11 -26.54
CA LEU A 85 -1.10 15.91 -25.81
C LEU A 85 -0.08 16.53 -26.76
N PRO A 86 0.45 17.71 -26.43
CA PRO A 86 1.52 18.32 -27.19
C PRO A 86 2.76 17.42 -27.24
N GLU A 87 3.54 17.57 -28.30
CA GLU A 87 4.85 16.94 -28.39
C GLU A 87 5.73 17.32 -27.19
N GLY A 88 6.46 16.37 -26.64
CA GLY A 88 7.32 16.58 -25.47
C GLY A 88 6.60 16.56 -24.12
N PHE A 89 5.27 16.61 -24.04
CA PHE A 89 4.52 16.65 -22.78
C PHE A 89 4.91 15.52 -21.82
N GLY A 90 5.08 14.29 -22.32
CA GLY A 90 5.43 13.16 -21.47
C GLY A 90 6.80 13.30 -20.81
N GLN A 91 7.77 13.91 -21.48
CA GLN A 91 9.09 14.16 -20.90
C GLN A 91 9.03 15.31 -19.89
N SER A 92 8.43 16.43 -20.26
CA SER A 92 8.27 17.57 -19.36
C SER A 92 7.50 17.21 -18.09
N SER A 93 6.47 16.33 -18.19
CA SER A 93 5.75 15.83 -17.02
C SER A 93 6.65 14.99 -16.11
N ARG A 94 7.50 14.10 -16.66
CA ARG A 94 8.43 13.31 -15.84
C ARG A 94 9.44 14.20 -15.11
N GLU A 95 9.97 15.19 -15.79
CA GLU A 95 10.89 16.18 -15.18
C GLU A 95 10.19 16.96 -14.07
N PHE A 96 8.98 17.46 -14.33
CA PHE A 96 8.18 18.15 -13.32
C PHE A 96 7.94 17.30 -12.06
N PHE A 97 7.51 16.06 -12.23
CA PHE A 97 7.27 15.17 -11.10
C PHE A 97 8.57 14.79 -10.35
N ALA A 98 9.69 14.64 -11.07
CA ALA A 98 10.98 14.38 -10.43
C ALA A 98 11.45 15.59 -9.60
N ASP A 99 11.30 16.82 -10.14
CA ASP A 99 11.69 18.06 -9.46
C ASP A 99 10.79 18.37 -8.25
N HIS A 100 9.55 17.85 -8.23
CA HIS A 100 8.59 18.07 -7.15
C HIS A 100 8.40 16.83 -6.24
N PHE A 101 9.26 15.82 -6.38
CA PHE A 101 9.16 14.59 -5.60
C PHE A 101 9.21 14.85 -4.09
N ASP A 102 10.17 15.67 -3.63
CA ASP A 102 10.32 15.98 -2.21
C ASP A 102 9.13 16.72 -1.63
N LEU A 103 8.50 17.61 -2.43
CA LEU A 103 7.26 18.27 -2.04
C LEU A 103 6.11 17.26 -1.86
N GLY A 104 5.98 16.31 -2.78
CA GLY A 104 5.01 15.24 -2.68
C GLY A 104 5.23 14.36 -1.44
N MET A 105 6.47 14.01 -1.16
CA MET A 105 6.84 13.25 0.05
C MET A 105 6.55 14.02 1.32
N GLU A 106 6.81 15.33 1.38
CA GLU A 106 6.50 16.17 2.54
C GLU A 106 4.98 16.20 2.84
N HIS A 107 4.13 16.23 1.81
CA HIS A 107 2.68 16.12 2.00
C HIS A 107 2.28 14.77 2.63
N ILE A 108 2.87 13.66 2.16
CA ILE A 108 2.59 12.32 2.70
C ILE A 108 3.03 12.23 4.16
N LEU A 109 4.27 12.64 4.46
CA LEU A 109 4.82 12.63 5.81
C LEU A 109 4.07 13.55 6.77
N THR A 110 3.56 14.68 6.26
CA THR A 110 2.74 15.59 7.06
C THR A 110 1.40 14.95 7.42
N ALA A 111 0.75 14.26 6.49
CA ALA A 111 -0.47 13.53 6.76
C ALA A 111 -0.24 12.39 7.77
N GLU A 112 0.85 11.66 7.65
CA GLU A 112 1.21 10.60 8.60
C GLU A 112 1.47 11.16 10.00
N ARG A 113 2.24 12.24 10.14
CA ARG A 113 2.47 12.93 11.42
C ARG A 113 1.20 13.52 12.04
N GLY A 114 0.17 13.77 11.23
CA GLY A 114 -1.14 14.20 11.69
C GLY A 114 -1.97 13.12 12.39
N ILE A 115 -1.60 11.85 12.22
CA ILE A 115 -2.29 10.74 12.90
C ILE A 115 -1.86 10.71 14.38
N PRO A 116 -2.81 10.75 15.34
CA PRO A 116 -2.48 10.74 16.77
C PRO A 116 -1.66 9.50 17.17
N GLU A 117 -0.61 9.70 17.98
CA GLU A 117 0.34 8.66 18.37
C GLU A 117 -0.32 7.46 19.08
N ASN A 118 -1.41 7.69 19.81
CA ASN A 118 -2.13 6.64 20.53
C ASN A 118 -2.84 5.62 19.60
N TYR A 119 -2.97 5.90 18.31
CA TYR A 119 -3.50 4.94 17.34
C TYR A 119 -2.43 4.03 16.77
N TRP A 120 -1.15 4.41 16.84
CA TRP A 120 -0.09 3.61 16.25
C TRP A 120 0.20 2.33 17.03
N ILE A 121 0.33 1.23 16.30
CA ILE A 121 0.68 -0.08 16.83
C ILE A 121 1.97 -0.54 16.14
N ASP A 122 3.00 -0.78 16.93
CA ASP A 122 4.24 -1.37 16.46
C ASP A 122 4.16 -2.90 16.56
N LEU A 123 4.64 -3.58 15.54
CA LEU A 123 4.74 -5.03 15.55
C LEU A 123 6.04 -5.46 16.25
N PRO A 124 6.04 -6.55 17.03
CA PRO A 124 7.28 -7.22 17.42
C PRO A 124 8.07 -7.69 16.19
N ASP A 125 9.41 -7.59 16.24
CA ASP A 125 10.30 -7.91 15.11
C ASP A 125 10.02 -9.28 14.49
N GLU A 126 9.75 -10.30 15.30
CA GLU A 126 9.42 -11.65 14.81
C GLU A 126 8.13 -11.68 13.98
N GLN A 127 7.12 -10.91 14.39
CA GLN A 127 5.87 -10.81 13.64
C GLN A 127 6.06 -10.03 12.34
N GLU A 128 6.83 -8.95 12.38
CA GLU A 128 7.15 -8.17 11.19
C GLU A 128 7.86 -9.03 10.14
N LEU A 129 8.88 -9.81 10.54
CA LEU A 129 9.55 -10.76 9.66
C LEU A 129 8.59 -11.78 9.05
N GLY A 130 7.67 -12.34 9.85
CA GLY A 130 6.65 -13.26 9.37
C GLY A 130 5.71 -12.63 8.32
N TYR A 131 5.33 -11.36 8.51
CA TYR A 131 4.55 -10.62 7.51
C TYR A 131 5.35 -10.33 6.24
N LEU A 132 6.62 -9.97 6.36
CA LEU A 132 7.50 -9.73 5.19
C LEU A 132 7.64 -10.99 4.33
N ASP A 133 7.85 -12.16 4.95
CA ASP A 133 7.93 -13.44 4.25
C ASP A 133 6.60 -13.82 3.57
N MET A 134 5.49 -13.66 4.28
CA MET A 134 4.15 -13.88 3.73
C MET A 134 3.90 -13.00 2.51
N LEU A 135 4.17 -11.70 2.61
CA LEU A 135 3.98 -10.76 1.50
C LEU A 135 4.91 -11.03 0.32
N ALA A 136 6.13 -11.52 0.57
CA ALA A 136 7.04 -11.94 -0.49
C ALA A 136 6.48 -13.17 -1.23
N GLY A 137 5.98 -14.18 -0.53
CA GLY A 137 5.31 -15.33 -1.14
C GLY A 137 4.09 -14.94 -1.98
N ILE A 138 3.27 -14.01 -1.49
CA ILE A 138 2.12 -13.49 -2.25
C ILE A 138 2.56 -12.75 -3.52
N ARG A 139 3.65 -11.97 -3.47
CA ARG A 139 4.21 -11.32 -4.68
C ARG A 139 4.67 -12.34 -5.71
N ASP A 140 5.32 -13.43 -5.27
CA ASP A 140 5.74 -14.53 -6.15
C ASP A 140 4.52 -15.19 -6.82
N GLU A 141 3.46 -15.48 -6.06
CA GLU A 141 2.21 -16.02 -6.62
C GLU A 141 1.56 -15.08 -7.65
N LEU A 142 1.47 -13.79 -7.34
CA LEU A 142 0.88 -12.79 -8.25
C LEU A 142 1.72 -12.60 -9.52
N ALA A 143 3.04 -12.70 -9.42
CA ALA A 143 3.93 -12.68 -10.56
C ALA A 143 3.77 -13.94 -11.42
N ALA A 144 3.65 -15.12 -10.81
CA ALA A 144 3.39 -16.38 -11.52
C ALA A 144 2.03 -16.37 -12.27
N GLN A 145 1.05 -15.63 -11.74
CA GLN A 145 -0.26 -15.41 -12.36
C GLN A 145 -0.25 -14.30 -13.43
N GLY A 146 0.87 -13.64 -13.66
CA GLY A 146 0.99 -12.53 -14.61
C GLY A 146 0.34 -11.21 -14.16
N VAL A 147 -0.02 -11.08 -12.88
CA VAL A 147 -0.54 -9.83 -12.30
C VAL A 147 0.58 -8.81 -12.15
N TYR A 148 1.76 -9.26 -11.73
CA TYR A 148 2.96 -8.42 -11.63
C TYR A 148 3.94 -8.72 -12.75
N ASP A 149 4.54 -7.67 -13.31
CA ASP A 149 5.65 -7.80 -14.24
C ASP A 149 6.93 -8.25 -13.50
N THR A 150 7.41 -9.45 -13.84
CA THR A 150 8.55 -10.09 -13.19
C THR A 150 9.85 -9.28 -13.31
N GLN A 151 10.05 -8.57 -14.43
CA GLN A 151 11.28 -7.79 -14.63
C GLN A 151 11.24 -6.54 -13.75
N MET A 152 10.09 -5.87 -13.68
CA MET A 152 9.89 -4.71 -12.82
C MET A 152 10.05 -5.09 -11.34
N MET A 153 9.47 -6.20 -10.91
CA MET A 153 9.59 -6.66 -9.53
C MET A 153 11.06 -6.91 -9.13
N LYS A 154 11.82 -7.58 -9.98
CA LYS A 154 13.28 -7.79 -9.78
C LYS A 154 14.06 -6.47 -9.72
N LEU A 155 13.71 -5.52 -10.59
CA LEU A 155 14.34 -4.20 -10.57
C LEU A 155 14.02 -3.47 -9.26
N MET A 156 12.78 -3.49 -8.81
CA MET A 156 12.37 -2.87 -7.55
C MET A 156 13.11 -3.47 -6.34
N LYS A 157 13.19 -4.81 -6.24
CA LYS A 157 13.99 -5.48 -5.19
C LYS A 157 15.45 -5.05 -5.24
N LYS A 158 16.07 -5.06 -6.43
CA LYS A 158 17.46 -4.63 -6.61
C LYS A 158 17.69 -3.18 -6.14
N LEU A 159 16.75 -2.27 -6.43
CA LEU A 159 16.85 -0.87 -6.00
C LEU A 159 16.69 -0.73 -4.48
N ARG A 160 15.73 -1.42 -3.87
CA ARG A 160 15.55 -1.43 -2.41
C ARG A 160 16.79 -1.98 -1.71
N CYS A 161 17.32 -3.11 -2.16
CA CYS A 161 18.53 -3.71 -1.59
C CYS A 161 19.80 -2.86 -1.83
N ARG A 162 19.82 -2.05 -2.89
CA ARG A 162 20.92 -1.08 -3.07
C ARG A 162 20.81 0.08 -2.08
N ALA A 163 19.60 0.50 -1.76
CA ALA A 163 19.35 1.58 -0.79
C ALA A 163 19.54 1.09 0.66
N ASN A 164 19.11 -0.12 0.98
CA ASN A 164 19.27 -0.74 2.29
C ASN A 164 19.68 -2.21 2.16
N PRO A 165 21.00 -2.51 2.09
CA PRO A 165 21.51 -3.88 1.95
C PRO A 165 21.18 -4.82 3.12
N MET A 166 20.85 -4.25 4.29
CA MET A 166 20.52 -5.01 5.50
C MET A 166 19.02 -5.38 5.58
N HIS A 167 18.24 -4.96 4.62
CA HIS A 167 16.82 -5.30 4.60
C HIS A 167 16.63 -6.81 4.44
N HIS A 168 15.67 -7.39 5.19
CA HIS A 168 15.42 -8.83 5.25
C HIS A 168 15.29 -9.48 3.85
N GLU A 169 14.54 -8.85 2.94
CA GLU A 169 14.33 -9.37 1.58
C GLU A 169 15.63 -9.58 0.78
N CYS A 170 16.72 -8.90 1.17
CA CYS A 170 17.99 -8.98 0.44
C CYS A 170 18.80 -10.24 0.76
N ALA A 171 18.47 -10.90 1.88
CA ALA A 171 19.07 -12.15 2.31
C ALA A 171 18.22 -13.38 1.92
N THR A 172 17.03 -13.18 1.35
CA THR A 172 16.12 -14.27 0.96
C THR A 172 16.29 -14.66 -0.50
N ASP A 173 16.08 -15.95 -0.80
CA ASP A 173 16.05 -16.47 -2.17
C ASP A 173 14.72 -16.22 -2.90
N LEU A 174 13.76 -15.58 -2.23
CA LEU A 174 12.50 -15.17 -2.85
C LEU A 174 12.75 -14.21 -4.02
N LEU A 175 12.03 -14.39 -5.11
CA LEU A 175 12.27 -13.61 -6.33
C LEU A 175 11.99 -12.12 -6.16
N PHE A 176 11.10 -11.77 -5.23
CA PHE A 176 10.63 -10.39 -5.05
C PHE A 176 10.46 -9.99 -3.58
#